data_94153c4730c65895434ff5401fe4b4fe
#
_entry.id   94153c4730c65895434ff5401fe4b4fe
#
_cell.length_a   1.000
_cell.length_b   1.000
_cell.length_c   1.000
_cell.angle_alpha   90.00
_cell.angle_beta   90.00
_cell.angle_gamma   90.00
#
_symmetry.space_group_name_H-M   'P 1'
#
loop_
_entity.id
_entity.type
_entity.pdbx_description
1 polymer ?
#
loop_
_entity_poly.entity_id
_entity_poly.type
_entity_poly.pdbx_seq_one_letter_code
_entity_poly.pdbx_strand_id
1 'polypeptide(L)'
;MFAICDSGWVPVYLRWIYGIDRKQYCGPMIFKDLVAQGKHRMIFMGTNQKTLDSLQKELAKMNPDVMGMTFYELPFKTVDEFDYPAIAKMIEEDNADIVWVALGAPKQDFFMSLLKPHLKRGVMIGVGAAFNFYSGMGEKRAPEWVTRMHLEFIYRIMQSPKKQLKRCWGIVTSLPVMLYQEWRRKNKK
;
A
#
# COMPACT_ATOMS: atom_id res chain seq x y z
N MET A 1 -16.33 8.20 6.62
CA MET A 1 -15.55 7.24 5.82
C MET A 1 -14.87 8.01 4.70
N PHE A 2 -13.55 7.88 4.55
CA PHE A 2 -12.80 8.53 3.46
C PHE A 2 -12.39 7.48 2.45
N ALA A 3 -12.51 7.81 1.16
CA ALA A 3 -12.10 6.96 0.06
C ALA A 3 -10.94 7.62 -0.71
N ILE A 4 -9.97 6.83 -1.13
CA ILE A 4 -8.77 7.27 -1.84
C ILE A 4 -8.79 6.69 -3.25
N CYS A 5 -8.41 7.50 -4.25
CA CYS A 5 -8.28 7.04 -5.63
C CYS A 5 -6.96 6.29 -5.83
N ASP A 6 -6.88 5.04 -5.38
CA ASP A 6 -5.65 4.23 -5.45
C ASP A 6 -5.29 3.84 -6.89
N SER A 7 -6.26 3.41 -7.69
CA SER A 7 -6.04 3.06 -9.10
C SER A 7 -6.07 4.29 -10.01
N GLY A 8 -5.19 4.35 -11.00
CA GLY A 8 -5.18 5.42 -12.01
C GLY A 8 -6.47 5.53 -12.84
N TRP A 9 -7.27 4.46 -12.91
CA TRP A 9 -8.55 4.46 -13.61
C TRP A 9 -9.73 4.99 -12.78
N VAL A 10 -9.63 5.01 -11.45
CA VAL A 10 -10.71 5.54 -10.59
C VAL A 10 -11.00 7.01 -10.87
N PRO A 11 -10.02 7.92 -11.00
CA PRO A 11 -10.27 9.29 -11.42
C PRO A 11 -11.00 9.40 -12.75
N VAL A 12 -10.65 8.57 -13.73
CA VAL A 12 -11.27 8.53 -15.07
C VAL A 12 -12.75 8.19 -14.95
N TYR A 13 -13.10 7.15 -14.18
CA TYR A 13 -14.49 6.76 -13.95
C TYR A 13 -15.28 7.80 -13.17
N LEU A 14 -14.68 8.42 -12.14
CA LEU A 14 -15.32 9.49 -11.38
C LEU A 14 -15.66 10.70 -12.27
N ARG A 15 -14.74 11.07 -13.15
CA ARG A 15 -14.99 12.15 -14.12
C ARG A 15 -16.07 11.78 -15.11
N TRP A 16 -16.04 10.56 -15.66
CA TRP A 16 -17.02 10.11 -16.65
C TRP A 16 -18.42 9.95 -16.05
N ILE A 17 -18.54 9.27 -14.89
CA ILE A 17 -19.85 8.98 -14.30
C ILE A 17 -20.42 10.19 -13.56
N TYR A 18 -19.61 10.90 -12.78
CA TYR A 18 -20.07 11.94 -11.84
C TYR A 18 -19.64 13.37 -12.19
N GLY A 19 -18.78 13.56 -13.19
CA GLY A 19 -18.19 14.87 -13.51
C GLY A 19 -17.21 15.37 -12.44
N ILE A 20 -16.74 14.49 -11.55
CA ILE A 20 -15.85 14.84 -10.44
C ILE A 20 -14.40 14.64 -10.89
N ASP A 21 -13.64 15.73 -10.90
CA ASP A 21 -12.20 15.68 -11.17
C ASP A 21 -11.43 15.37 -9.88
N ARG A 22 -10.66 14.30 -9.89
CA ARG A 22 -9.79 13.88 -8.79
C ARG A 22 -8.48 13.38 -9.38
N LYS A 23 -7.40 13.47 -8.56
CA LYS A 23 -6.09 12.90 -8.91
C LYS A 23 -5.94 11.53 -8.26
N GLN A 24 -5.16 10.68 -8.88
CA GLN A 24 -4.72 9.43 -8.25
C GLN A 24 -3.86 9.76 -7.02
N TYR A 25 -4.12 9.07 -5.91
CA TYR A 25 -3.30 9.13 -4.72
C TYR A 25 -3.21 7.73 -4.12
N CYS A 26 -2.19 6.98 -4.53
CA CYS A 26 -2.03 5.56 -4.23
C CYS A 26 -1.12 5.33 -3.01
N GLY A 27 -1.15 4.11 -2.47
CA GLY A 27 -0.37 3.71 -1.30
C GLY A 27 1.11 4.13 -1.32
N PRO A 28 1.87 3.89 -2.40
CA PRO A 28 3.25 4.37 -2.51
C PRO A 28 3.41 5.89 -2.45
N MET A 29 2.45 6.68 -2.94
CA MET A 29 2.50 8.14 -2.84
C MET A 29 2.25 8.60 -1.41
N ILE A 30 1.23 8.04 -0.75
CA ILE A 30 0.94 8.29 0.67
C ILE A 30 2.15 7.96 1.53
N PHE A 31 2.77 6.81 1.29
CA PHE A 31 3.97 6.37 1.99
C PHE A 31 5.10 7.39 1.86
N LYS A 32 5.44 7.79 0.63
CA LYS A 32 6.48 8.79 0.37
C LYS A 32 6.19 10.12 1.06
N ASP A 33 4.98 10.63 0.91
CA ASP A 33 4.61 11.95 1.42
C ASP A 33 4.63 12.01 2.95
N LEU A 34 4.13 10.95 3.62
CA LEU A 34 4.14 10.89 5.08
C LEU A 34 5.56 10.72 5.64
N VAL A 35 6.41 9.90 5.00
CA VAL A 35 7.81 9.76 5.38
C VAL A 35 8.56 11.08 5.21
N ALA A 36 8.38 11.76 4.08
CA ALA A 36 9.06 13.04 3.80
C ALA A 36 8.61 14.18 4.73
N GLN A 37 7.38 14.13 5.26
CA GLN A 37 6.91 15.14 6.22
C GLN A 37 7.67 15.11 7.57
N GLY A 38 8.20 13.97 7.99
CA GLY A 38 8.98 13.86 9.22
C GLY A 38 8.22 14.15 10.53
N LYS A 39 6.86 14.15 10.50
CA LYS A 39 6.04 14.59 11.64
C LYS A 39 5.62 13.45 12.58
N HIS A 40 5.81 12.21 12.16
CA HIS A 40 5.27 11.04 12.84
C HIS A 40 6.37 10.04 13.14
N ARG A 41 6.30 9.43 14.31
CA ARG A 41 7.10 8.25 14.60
C ARG A 41 6.51 7.04 13.88
N MET A 42 7.34 6.32 13.15
CA MET A 42 6.88 5.25 12.26
C MET A 42 7.61 3.94 12.52
N ILE A 43 6.89 2.83 12.33
CA ILE A 43 7.46 1.50 12.26
C ILE A 43 7.24 0.96 10.85
N PHE A 44 8.27 0.29 10.31
CA PHE A 44 8.25 -0.34 8.99
C PHE A 44 8.32 -1.84 9.16
N MET A 45 7.18 -2.54 8.91
CA MET A 45 7.04 -3.98 9.15
C MET A 45 6.81 -4.76 7.87
N GLY A 46 7.54 -5.85 7.69
CA GLY A 46 7.35 -6.76 6.56
C GLY A 46 8.65 -7.11 5.85
N THR A 47 8.52 -7.87 4.75
CA THR A 47 9.66 -8.27 3.91
C THR A 47 10.85 -8.87 4.69
N ASN A 48 12.04 -8.97 4.07
CA ASN A 48 13.25 -9.49 4.71
C ASN A 48 14.17 -8.34 5.14
N GLN A 49 15.09 -8.64 6.08
CA GLN A 49 16.00 -7.66 6.67
C GLN A 49 16.83 -6.91 5.62
N LYS A 50 17.32 -7.61 4.60
CA LYS A 50 18.11 -6.97 3.52
C LYS A 50 17.33 -5.87 2.79
N THR A 51 16.05 -6.10 2.54
CA THR A 51 15.16 -5.10 1.90
C THR A 51 14.87 -3.96 2.86
N LEU A 52 14.68 -4.24 4.15
CA LEU A 52 14.47 -3.21 5.19
C LEU A 52 15.70 -2.32 5.36
N ASP A 53 16.90 -2.88 5.40
CA ASP A 53 18.15 -2.12 5.50
C ASP A 53 18.35 -1.18 4.29
N SER A 54 18.03 -1.68 3.09
CA SER A 54 18.09 -0.87 1.88
C SER A 54 17.02 0.22 1.88
N LEU A 55 15.81 -0.12 2.33
CA LEU A 55 14.70 0.83 2.47
C LEU A 55 15.07 1.95 3.44
N GLN A 56 15.62 1.63 4.61
CA GLN A 56 16.04 2.61 5.61
C GLN A 56 17.04 3.61 5.04
N LYS A 57 18.05 3.12 4.32
CA LYS A 57 19.07 3.96 3.67
C LYS A 57 18.46 4.90 2.62
N GLU A 58 17.54 4.41 1.82
CA GLU A 58 16.89 5.23 0.78
C GLU A 58 15.91 6.25 1.39
N LEU A 59 15.14 5.87 2.40
CA LEU A 59 14.23 6.77 3.09
C LEU A 59 14.97 7.85 3.89
N ALA A 60 16.14 7.54 4.45
CA ALA A 60 16.99 8.49 5.16
C ALA A 60 17.46 9.65 4.27
N LYS A 61 17.52 9.46 2.95
CA LYS A 61 17.82 10.55 2.00
C LYS A 61 16.70 11.60 1.93
N MET A 62 15.46 11.20 2.23
CA MET A 62 14.28 12.08 2.23
C MET A 62 14.00 12.63 3.63
N ASN A 63 14.22 11.82 4.65
CA ASN A 63 14.02 12.18 6.05
C ASN A 63 15.07 11.47 6.91
N PRO A 64 16.12 12.17 7.38
CA PRO A 64 17.19 11.60 8.21
C PRO A 64 16.70 10.95 9.50
N ASP A 65 15.58 11.41 10.09
CA ASP A 65 15.03 10.88 11.34
C ASP A 65 14.62 9.42 11.23
N VAL A 66 14.42 8.92 9.99
CA VAL A 66 14.12 7.50 9.71
C VAL A 66 15.20 6.55 10.22
N MET A 67 16.46 7.03 10.35
CA MET A 67 17.55 6.24 10.93
C MET A 67 17.31 5.83 12.40
N GLY A 68 16.53 6.61 13.14
CA GLY A 68 16.11 6.31 14.51
C GLY A 68 14.77 5.59 14.62
N MET A 69 14.15 5.19 13.53
CA MET A 69 12.87 4.48 13.49
C MET A 69 13.07 2.96 13.42
N THR A 70 12.03 2.21 13.80
CA THR A 70 12.09 0.75 13.86
C THR A 70 11.74 0.12 12.52
N PHE A 71 12.63 -0.77 12.06
CA PHE A 71 12.45 -1.62 10.90
C PHE A 71 12.36 -3.08 11.37
N TYR A 72 11.20 -3.70 11.21
CA TYR A 72 10.91 -5.00 11.78
C TYR A 72 10.61 -6.03 10.68
N GLU A 73 11.47 -7.03 10.56
CA GLU A 73 11.26 -8.15 9.65
C GLU A 73 10.07 -9.00 10.12
N LEU A 74 9.12 -9.21 9.23
CA LEU A 74 8.06 -10.19 9.44
C LEU A 74 8.43 -11.49 8.71
N PRO A 75 8.67 -12.58 9.44
CA PRO A 75 9.08 -13.84 8.84
C PRO A 75 8.01 -14.39 7.89
N PHE A 76 8.45 -15.25 6.96
CA PHE A 76 7.55 -15.88 6.00
C PHE A 76 6.72 -16.97 6.67
N LYS A 77 5.66 -16.55 7.36
CA LYS A 77 4.72 -17.42 8.10
C LYS A 77 3.29 -17.20 7.58
N THR A 78 2.37 -18.10 7.93
CA THR A 78 0.93 -17.84 7.76
C THR A 78 0.47 -16.77 8.74
N VAL A 79 -0.70 -16.17 8.51
CA VAL A 79 -1.19 -15.09 9.39
C VAL A 79 -1.48 -15.57 10.82
N ASP A 80 -1.83 -16.84 10.98
CA ASP A 80 -2.17 -17.43 12.27
C ASP A 80 -0.95 -17.77 13.14
N GLU A 81 0.25 -17.74 12.57
CA GLU A 81 1.49 -18.08 13.27
C GLU A 81 2.23 -16.89 13.90
N PHE A 82 1.69 -15.67 13.76
CA PHE A 82 2.30 -14.49 14.37
C PHE A 82 1.89 -14.32 15.84
N ASP A 83 2.85 -13.94 16.66
CA ASP A 83 2.59 -13.53 18.05
C ASP A 83 2.09 -12.06 18.08
N TYR A 84 0.79 -11.89 17.88
CA TYR A 84 0.17 -10.56 17.84
C TYR A 84 0.31 -9.76 19.14
N PRO A 85 0.17 -10.35 20.33
CA PRO A 85 0.44 -9.66 21.58
C PRO A 85 1.86 -9.12 21.68
N ALA A 86 2.88 -9.92 21.31
CA ALA A 86 4.27 -9.48 21.34
C ALA A 86 4.55 -8.37 20.31
N ILE A 87 3.98 -8.48 19.12
CA ILE A 87 4.10 -7.44 18.07
C ILE A 87 3.42 -6.14 18.54
N ALA A 88 2.24 -6.23 19.11
CA ALA A 88 1.53 -5.06 19.64
C ALA A 88 2.32 -4.37 20.76
N LYS A 89 2.87 -5.15 21.68
CA LYS A 89 3.70 -4.63 22.77
C LYS A 89 4.92 -3.87 22.21
N MET A 90 5.62 -4.40 21.21
CA MET A 90 6.74 -3.75 20.56
C MET A 90 6.33 -2.41 19.91
N ILE A 91 5.17 -2.37 19.24
CA ILE A 91 4.64 -1.14 18.64
C ILE A 91 4.30 -0.09 19.70
N GLU A 92 3.73 -0.51 20.82
CA GLU A 92 3.38 0.38 21.93
C GLU A 92 4.64 0.93 22.65
N GLU A 93 5.67 0.09 22.85
CA GLU A 93 6.95 0.50 23.43
C GLU A 93 7.71 1.48 22.52
N ASP A 94 7.65 1.29 21.21
CA ASP A 94 8.21 2.23 20.22
C ASP A 94 7.46 3.57 20.22
N ASN A 95 6.20 3.60 20.68
CA ASN A 95 5.34 4.78 20.67
C ASN A 95 4.98 5.26 19.25
N ALA A 96 4.89 4.36 18.29
CA ALA A 96 4.65 4.67 16.89
C ALA A 96 3.25 5.28 16.65
N ASP A 97 3.21 6.30 15.81
CA ASP A 97 1.96 6.89 15.29
C ASP A 97 1.46 6.14 14.05
N ILE A 98 2.39 5.68 13.22
CA ILE A 98 2.09 4.98 11.97
C ILE A 98 2.87 3.67 11.90
N VAL A 99 2.17 2.59 11.56
CA VAL A 99 2.74 1.26 11.33
C VAL A 99 2.54 0.89 9.86
N TRP A 100 3.61 0.90 9.10
CA TRP A 100 3.62 0.48 7.71
C TRP A 100 3.72 -1.03 7.59
N VAL A 101 2.76 -1.66 6.90
CA VAL A 101 2.72 -3.12 6.74
C VAL A 101 2.90 -3.51 5.27
N ALA A 102 3.94 -4.28 4.96
CA ALA A 102 4.31 -4.70 3.61
C ALA A 102 4.38 -6.22 3.46
N LEU A 103 3.26 -6.91 3.62
CA LEU A 103 3.12 -8.36 3.40
C LEU A 103 2.45 -8.70 2.06
N GLY A 104 1.92 -7.69 1.36
CA GLY A 104 1.10 -7.85 0.16
C GLY A 104 -0.33 -8.30 0.47
N ALA A 105 -1.27 -7.83 -0.38
CA ALA A 105 -2.68 -8.22 -0.27
C ALA A 105 -2.90 -9.67 -0.77
N PRO A 106 -3.81 -10.46 -0.16
CA PRO A 106 -4.65 -10.10 1.00
C PRO A 106 -3.99 -10.34 2.37
N LYS A 107 -2.77 -10.89 2.42
CA LYS A 107 -2.10 -11.30 3.67
C LYS A 107 -1.96 -10.13 4.66
N GLN A 108 -1.55 -8.94 4.16
CA GLN A 108 -1.43 -7.75 5.01
C GLN A 108 -2.76 -7.32 5.65
N ASP A 109 -3.87 -7.51 4.95
CA ASP A 109 -5.19 -7.10 5.43
C ASP A 109 -5.64 -8.00 6.58
N PHE A 110 -5.43 -9.32 6.43
CA PHE A 110 -5.67 -10.28 7.52
C PHE A 110 -4.74 -10.04 8.71
N PHE A 111 -3.44 -9.83 8.47
CA PHE A 111 -2.48 -9.52 9.52
C PHE A 111 -2.89 -8.27 10.32
N MET A 112 -3.22 -7.18 9.65
CA MET A 112 -3.67 -5.95 10.32
C MET A 112 -4.98 -6.15 11.08
N SER A 113 -5.91 -6.94 10.53
CA SER A 113 -7.17 -7.26 11.19
C SER A 113 -6.97 -8.03 12.50
N LEU A 114 -6.04 -9.00 12.51
CA LEU A 114 -5.72 -9.79 13.70
C LEU A 114 -4.86 -9.01 14.72
N LEU A 115 -4.00 -8.10 14.25
CA LEU A 115 -3.18 -7.26 15.13
C LEU A 115 -4.01 -6.15 15.82
N LYS A 116 -5.01 -5.61 15.12
CA LYS A 116 -5.80 -4.46 15.59
C LYS A 116 -6.38 -4.59 17.01
N PRO A 117 -6.97 -5.75 17.42
CA PRO A 117 -7.52 -5.89 18.77
C PRO A 117 -6.49 -5.74 19.89
N HIS A 118 -5.20 -5.94 19.59
CA HIS A 118 -4.10 -5.86 20.57
C HIS A 118 -3.47 -4.47 20.64
N LEU A 119 -3.78 -3.57 19.69
CA LEU A 119 -3.22 -2.21 19.64
C LEU A 119 -4.14 -1.19 20.32
N LYS A 120 -3.56 -0.35 21.18
CA LYS A 120 -4.24 0.77 21.84
C LYS A 120 -4.11 2.09 21.10
N ARG A 121 -3.04 2.22 20.28
CA ARG A 121 -2.74 3.46 19.53
C ARG A 121 -2.10 3.14 18.16
N GLY A 122 -1.94 4.18 17.35
CA GLY A 122 -1.30 4.11 16.05
C GLY A 122 -2.24 3.70 14.92
N VAL A 123 -1.85 4.07 13.71
CA VAL A 123 -2.58 3.74 12.48
C VAL A 123 -1.77 2.75 11.68
N MET A 124 -2.35 1.59 11.38
CA MET A 124 -1.74 0.62 10.47
C MET A 124 -2.11 0.94 9.02
N ILE A 125 -1.13 0.96 8.15
CA ILE A 125 -1.32 1.20 6.71
C ILE A 125 -0.65 0.09 5.91
N GLY A 126 -1.46 -0.69 5.17
CA GLY A 126 -0.96 -1.71 4.26
C GLY A 126 -0.49 -1.10 2.95
N VAL A 127 0.80 -1.21 2.65
CA VAL A 127 1.41 -0.58 1.47
C VAL A 127 1.93 -1.57 0.42
N GLY A 128 1.83 -2.87 0.69
CA GLY A 128 2.18 -3.93 -0.26
C GLY A 128 3.58 -3.78 -0.83
N ALA A 129 3.67 -3.52 -2.14
CA ALA A 129 4.95 -3.45 -2.85
C ALA A 129 5.74 -2.14 -2.64
N ALA A 130 5.24 -1.17 -1.87
CA ALA A 130 5.92 0.12 -1.72
C ALA A 130 7.34 -0.02 -1.17
N PHE A 131 7.58 -0.95 -0.23
CA PHE A 131 8.92 -1.20 0.29
C PHE A 131 9.90 -1.64 -0.81
N ASN A 132 9.47 -2.50 -1.73
CA ASN A 132 10.29 -2.92 -2.86
C ASN A 132 10.59 -1.76 -3.81
N PHE A 133 9.63 -0.87 -4.03
CA PHE A 133 9.81 0.28 -4.91
C PHE A 133 10.82 1.28 -4.35
N TYR A 134 10.77 1.54 -3.05
CA TYR A 134 11.65 2.54 -2.42
C TYR A 134 12.99 1.97 -1.97
N SER A 135 13.08 0.67 -1.67
CA SER A 135 14.37 0.02 -1.37
C SER A 135 15.23 -0.21 -2.62
N GLY A 136 14.66 -0.09 -3.82
CA GLY A 136 15.33 -0.49 -5.06
C GLY A 136 15.50 -2.01 -5.22
N MET A 137 14.92 -2.81 -4.30
CA MET A 137 15.02 -4.27 -4.26
C MET A 137 13.75 -4.89 -4.84
N GLY A 138 13.79 -5.35 -6.07
CA GLY A 138 12.67 -6.07 -6.70
C GLY A 138 11.91 -5.28 -7.76
N GLU A 139 10.58 -5.35 -7.74
CA GLU A 139 9.74 -4.69 -8.77
C GLU A 139 9.95 -3.17 -8.75
N LYS A 140 10.22 -2.58 -9.92
CA LYS A 140 10.35 -1.15 -10.07
C LYS A 140 8.98 -0.49 -10.26
N ARG A 141 8.80 0.69 -9.71
CA ARG A 141 7.62 1.50 -10.00
C ARG A 141 7.63 1.91 -11.48
N ALA A 142 6.45 1.96 -12.08
CA ALA A 142 6.32 2.45 -13.45
C ALA A 142 6.82 3.91 -13.54
N PRO A 143 7.54 4.29 -14.61
CA PRO A 143 7.93 5.66 -14.88
C PRO A 143 6.72 6.61 -14.87
N GLU A 144 6.92 7.87 -14.53
CA GLU A 144 5.82 8.84 -14.42
C GLU A 144 4.98 8.97 -15.70
N TRP A 145 5.62 8.91 -16.87
CA TRP A 145 4.90 8.99 -18.14
C TRP A 145 3.95 7.81 -18.36
N VAL A 146 4.35 6.58 -17.94
CA VAL A 146 3.49 5.39 -17.95
C VAL A 146 2.29 5.56 -17.01
N THR A 147 2.56 6.10 -15.82
CA THR A 147 1.51 6.36 -14.82
C THR A 147 0.54 7.44 -15.31
N ARG A 148 1.04 8.51 -15.95
CA ARG A 148 0.21 9.56 -16.55
C ARG A 148 -0.69 9.06 -17.69
N MET A 149 -0.23 8.06 -18.43
CA MET A 149 -1.01 7.39 -19.49
C MET A 149 -1.97 6.32 -18.96
N HIS A 150 -2.05 6.12 -17.64
CA HIS A 150 -2.83 5.05 -16.99
C HIS A 150 -2.43 3.62 -17.41
N LEU A 151 -1.18 3.44 -17.89
CA LEU A 151 -0.64 2.16 -18.39
C LEU A 151 0.17 1.40 -17.32
N GLU A 152 0.12 1.81 -16.06
CA GLU A 152 0.86 1.17 -14.95
C GLU A 152 0.55 -0.34 -14.87
N PHE A 153 -0.69 -0.75 -15.15
CA PHE A 153 -1.07 -2.15 -15.12
C PHE A 153 -0.35 -2.98 -16.20
N ILE A 154 -0.15 -2.43 -17.40
CA ILE A 154 0.61 -3.09 -18.50
C ILE A 154 2.06 -3.26 -18.07
N TYR A 155 2.67 -2.21 -17.53
CA TYR A 155 4.04 -2.23 -17.02
C TYR A 155 4.23 -3.31 -15.94
N ARG A 156 3.28 -3.46 -15.02
CA ARG A 156 3.28 -4.51 -13.99
C ARG A 156 3.09 -5.91 -14.57
N ILE A 157 2.27 -6.07 -15.62
CA ILE A 157 2.13 -7.35 -16.32
C ILE A 157 3.47 -7.76 -16.93
N MET A 158 4.21 -6.84 -17.56
CA MET A 158 5.52 -7.13 -18.12
C MET A 158 6.54 -7.57 -17.07
N GLN A 159 6.49 -7.01 -15.87
CA GLN A 159 7.40 -7.39 -14.77
C GLN A 159 7.04 -8.74 -14.11
N SER A 160 5.75 -9.05 -13.98
CA SER A 160 5.26 -10.22 -13.25
C SER A 160 4.02 -10.83 -13.90
N PRO A 161 4.13 -11.44 -15.12
CA PRO A 161 2.97 -11.81 -15.94
C PRO A 161 2.02 -12.79 -15.24
N LYS A 162 2.55 -13.87 -14.65
CA LYS A 162 1.72 -14.90 -14.01
C LYS A 162 0.87 -14.36 -12.85
N LYS A 163 1.47 -13.49 -12.02
CA LYS A 163 0.82 -12.89 -10.85
C LYS A 163 -0.24 -11.86 -11.27
N GLN A 164 0.07 -11.05 -12.28
CA GLN A 164 -0.79 -9.96 -12.70
C GLN A 164 -1.95 -10.41 -13.59
N LEU A 165 -1.75 -11.39 -14.47
CA LEU A 165 -2.84 -11.93 -15.30
C LEU A 165 -3.98 -12.51 -14.46
N LYS A 166 -3.65 -13.24 -13.37
CA LYS A 166 -4.69 -13.75 -12.45
C LYS A 166 -5.51 -12.62 -11.80
N ARG A 167 -4.87 -11.49 -11.45
CA ARG A 167 -5.55 -10.29 -10.92
C ARG A 167 -6.38 -9.57 -11.99
N CYS A 168 -5.82 -9.39 -13.18
CA CYS A 168 -6.50 -8.74 -14.29
C CYS A 168 -7.78 -9.47 -14.69
N TRP A 169 -7.79 -10.80 -14.69
CA TRP A 169 -8.97 -11.60 -15.01
C TRP A 169 -10.17 -11.25 -14.11
N GLY A 170 -9.96 -11.19 -12.79
CA GLY A 170 -11.00 -10.77 -11.85
C GLY A 170 -11.52 -9.34 -12.09
N ILE A 171 -10.62 -8.42 -12.47
CA ILE A 171 -11.00 -7.03 -12.75
C ILE A 171 -11.79 -6.95 -14.06
N VAL A 172 -11.32 -7.58 -15.13
CA VAL A 172 -11.98 -7.56 -16.45
C VAL A 172 -13.39 -8.12 -16.40
N THR A 173 -13.62 -9.13 -15.56
CA THR A 173 -14.95 -9.75 -15.43
C THR A 173 -15.90 -8.96 -14.53
N SER A 174 -15.42 -8.35 -13.45
CA SER A 174 -16.25 -7.65 -12.46
C SER A 174 -16.48 -6.17 -12.79
N LEU A 175 -15.49 -5.48 -13.34
CA LEU A 175 -15.52 -4.04 -13.54
C LEU A 175 -16.67 -3.56 -14.45
N PRO A 176 -16.94 -4.17 -15.63
CA PRO A 176 -18.05 -3.76 -16.49
C PRO A 176 -19.41 -3.82 -15.79
N VAL A 177 -19.62 -4.88 -15.00
CA VAL A 177 -20.87 -5.07 -14.24
C VAL A 177 -21.00 -3.97 -13.17
N MET A 178 -19.93 -3.69 -12.43
CA MET A 178 -19.93 -2.64 -11.40
C MET A 178 -20.17 -1.25 -12.01
N LEU A 179 -19.52 -0.93 -13.12
CA LEU A 179 -19.69 0.35 -13.80
C LEU A 179 -21.13 0.52 -14.34
N TYR A 180 -21.70 -0.54 -14.92
CA TYR A 180 -23.09 -0.52 -15.39
C TYR A 180 -24.07 -0.31 -14.24
N GLN A 181 -23.87 -1.00 -13.12
CA GLN A 181 -24.71 -0.86 -11.93
C GLN A 181 -24.64 0.56 -11.38
N GLU A 182 -23.44 1.16 -11.31
CA GLU A 182 -23.24 2.50 -10.78
C GLU A 182 -23.81 3.58 -11.71
N TRP A 183 -23.64 3.44 -13.02
CA TRP A 183 -24.25 4.32 -14.01
C TRP A 183 -25.78 4.29 -13.92
N ARG A 184 -26.36 3.09 -13.81
CA ARG A 184 -27.81 2.90 -13.65
C ARG A 184 -28.33 3.50 -12.34
N ARG A 185 -27.56 3.41 -11.25
CA ARG A 185 -27.90 3.97 -9.95
C ARG A 185 -27.90 5.50 -9.96
N LYS A 186 -26.96 6.11 -10.66
CA LYS A 186 -26.90 7.56 -10.85
C LYS A 186 -28.14 8.06 -11.61
N ASN A 187 -28.52 7.37 -12.66
CA ASN A 187 -29.64 7.81 -13.52
C ASN A 187 -31.04 7.54 -12.91
N LYS A 188 -31.11 6.86 -11.76
CA LYS A 188 -32.35 6.66 -10.99
C LYS A 188 -32.57 7.73 -9.89
N LYS A 189 -31.59 8.58 -9.65
CA LYS A 189 -31.69 9.75 -8.77
C LYS A 189 -31.92 11.03 -9.59
#